data_873d25148d43bb8771ddff0ccabf295e
#
_entry.id   873d25148d43bb8771ddff0ccabf295e
#
_cell.length_a   1.000
_cell.length_b   1.000
_cell.length_c   1.000
_cell.angle_alpha   90.00
_cell.angle_beta   90.00
_cell.angle_gamma   90.00
#
_symmetry.space_group_name_H-M   'P 1'
#
loop_
_entity.id
_entity.type
_entity.pdbx_description
1 polymer ?
#
loop_
_entity_poly.entity_id
_entity_poly.type
_entity_poly.pdbx_seq_one_letter_code
_entity_poly.pdbx_strand_id
1 'polypeptide(L)'
;MSYNKRSRLRKRLPARVKSPLSQPDSPNTTWSIDFVSDSLECGRKFRVLNIIDDFDRSAVAQEVAISIPAARLIRTLEKVIWTMGKPKNIRCDNGPEFIARIFQEWCKANDINLMYIQPGHPTQNSYIERFNGSYRRAVLDAYLFRTLDDVRKITKEWNRDYNENRPHDSLGDMSPREYKLKYIENLSTFASPI
;
A
#
# COMPACT_ATOMS: atom_id res chain seq x y z
N MET A 1 -49.07 -5.77 30.93
CA MET A 1 -48.56 -5.11 29.73
C MET A 1 -47.44 -5.97 29.14
N SER A 2 -47.72 -6.60 28.02
CA SER A 2 -46.81 -7.54 27.39
C SER A 2 -45.92 -6.81 26.38
N TYR A 3 -44.59 -6.75 26.61
CA TYR A 3 -43.64 -6.18 25.69
C TYR A 3 -43.29 -7.19 24.58
N ASN A 4 -43.77 -6.95 23.37
CA ASN A 4 -43.42 -7.73 22.19
C ASN A 4 -42.00 -7.38 21.70
N LYS A 5 -41.01 -8.22 22.04
CA LYS A 5 -39.65 -8.12 21.46
C LYS A 5 -39.71 -8.54 19.98
N ARG A 6 -39.73 -7.57 19.07
CA ARG A 6 -39.48 -7.83 17.65
C ARG A 6 -38.04 -8.31 17.47
N SER A 7 -37.86 -9.62 17.25
CA SER A 7 -36.59 -10.19 16.79
C SER A 7 -36.32 -9.70 15.36
N ARG A 8 -35.36 -8.79 15.19
CA ARG A 8 -34.84 -8.47 13.86
C ARG A 8 -34.05 -9.70 13.35
N LEU A 9 -34.67 -10.48 12.49
CA LEU A 9 -33.96 -11.49 11.70
C LEU A 9 -32.84 -10.79 10.93
N ARG A 10 -31.57 -11.03 11.34
CA ARG A 10 -30.41 -10.60 10.56
C ARG A 10 -30.46 -11.32 9.22
N LYS A 11 -30.79 -10.62 8.14
CA LYS A 11 -30.62 -11.15 6.78
C LYS A 11 -29.16 -11.57 6.65
N ARG A 12 -28.91 -12.88 6.49
CA ARG A 12 -27.60 -13.38 6.09
C ARG A 12 -27.32 -12.79 4.71
N LEU A 13 -26.33 -11.90 4.62
CA LEU A 13 -25.81 -11.45 3.34
C LEU A 13 -25.23 -12.69 2.63
N PRO A 14 -25.44 -12.83 1.30
CA PRO A 14 -24.83 -13.91 0.53
C PRO A 14 -23.31 -13.92 0.76
N ALA A 15 -22.72 -15.11 0.80
CA ALA A 15 -21.29 -15.28 0.94
C ALA A 15 -20.60 -14.47 -0.15
N ARG A 16 -19.73 -13.51 0.26
CA ARG A 16 -18.97 -12.71 -0.69
C ARG A 16 -18.02 -13.65 -1.43
N VAL A 17 -18.21 -13.79 -2.74
CA VAL A 17 -17.22 -14.42 -3.62
C VAL A 17 -15.99 -13.49 -3.58
N LYS A 18 -14.97 -13.87 -2.83
CA LYS A 18 -13.69 -13.20 -2.82
C LYS A 18 -12.98 -13.58 -4.13
N SER A 19 -13.13 -12.76 -5.16
CA SER A 19 -12.22 -12.82 -6.29
C SER A 19 -10.89 -12.23 -5.82
N PRO A 20 -9.82 -13.04 -5.66
CA PRO A 20 -8.53 -12.51 -5.27
C PRO A 20 -8.04 -11.53 -6.35
N LEU A 21 -7.34 -10.46 -5.93
CA LEU A 21 -6.63 -9.60 -6.87
C LEU A 21 -5.62 -10.44 -7.65
N SER A 22 -5.67 -10.34 -8.98
CA SER A 22 -4.63 -10.90 -9.82
C SER A 22 -3.32 -10.16 -9.55
N GLN A 23 -2.24 -10.92 -9.35
CA GLN A 23 -0.90 -10.35 -9.26
C GLN A 23 -0.50 -9.83 -10.64
N PRO A 24 0.05 -8.61 -10.76
CA PRO A 24 0.64 -8.14 -12.01
C PRO A 24 1.81 -9.03 -12.47
N ASP A 25 2.07 -9.05 -13.77
CA ASP A 25 3.10 -9.91 -14.36
C ASP A 25 4.50 -9.28 -14.33
N SER A 26 4.62 -8.00 -14.01
CA SER A 26 5.89 -7.27 -14.00
C SER A 26 5.91 -6.13 -12.98
N PRO A 27 7.12 -5.74 -12.51
CA PRO A 27 7.29 -4.57 -11.65
C PRO A 27 6.74 -3.30 -12.28
N ASN A 28 6.34 -2.36 -11.46
CA ASN A 28 5.79 -1.06 -11.87
C ASN A 28 4.54 -1.15 -12.77
N THR A 29 3.85 -2.29 -12.77
CA THR A 29 2.54 -2.39 -13.45
C THR A 29 1.46 -1.70 -12.63
N THR A 30 1.39 -1.98 -11.34
CA THR A 30 0.41 -1.34 -10.45
C THR A 30 1.03 -1.09 -9.09
N TRP A 31 1.00 0.17 -8.65
CA TRP A 31 1.29 0.52 -7.26
C TRP A 31 -0.01 0.71 -6.51
N SER A 32 -0.13 0.07 -5.34
CA SER A 32 -1.20 0.35 -4.39
C SER A 32 -0.71 1.36 -3.37
N ILE A 33 -1.53 2.38 -3.11
CA ILE A 33 -1.21 3.45 -2.16
C ILE A 33 -2.34 3.62 -1.14
N ASP A 34 -1.97 3.86 0.12
CA ASP A 34 -2.93 4.08 1.20
C ASP A 34 -2.29 4.80 2.38
N PHE A 35 -3.12 5.34 3.27
CA PHE A 35 -2.70 6.02 4.47
C PHE A 35 -2.98 5.19 5.72
N VAL A 36 -2.03 5.21 6.64
CA VAL A 36 -2.26 4.84 8.03
C VAL A 36 -2.03 6.05 8.92
N SER A 37 -2.72 6.12 10.05
CA SER A 37 -2.61 7.22 11.01
C SER A 37 -2.32 6.69 12.39
N ASP A 38 -1.55 7.48 13.17
CA ASP A 38 -1.27 7.23 14.56
C ASP A 38 -0.98 8.55 15.30
N SER A 39 -0.55 8.48 16.56
CA SER A 39 -0.27 9.62 17.42
C SER A 39 1.09 9.50 18.09
N LEU A 40 1.78 10.62 18.23
CA LEU A 40 2.94 10.73 19.11
C LEU A 40 2.50 10.65 20.58
N GLU A 41 3.43 10.37 21.49
CA GLU A 41 3.20 10.33 22.94
C GLU A 41 2.51 11.59 23.48
N CYS A 42 2.81 12.75 22.91
CA CYS A 42 2.15 14.02 23.24
C CYS A 42 0.72 14.18 22.68
N GLY A 43 0.15 13.13 22.06
CA GLY A 43 -1.19 13.15 21.45
C GLY A 43 -1.26 13.76 20.05
N ARG A 44 -0.15 14.30 19.51
CA ARG A 44 -0.13 14.90 18.17
C ARG A 44 -0.26 13.82 17.10
N LYS A 45 -1.30 13.87 16.30
CA LYS A 45 -1.55 12.91 15.22
C LYS A 45 -0.54 13.07 14.09
N PHE A 46 -0.19 11.95 13.46
CA PHE A 46 0.59 11.90 12.23
C PHE A 46 0.00 10.86 11.26
N ARG A 47 0.44 10.93 10.03
CA ARG A 47 0.06 10.00 8.95
C ARG A 47 1.29 9.43 8.29
N VAL A 48 1.14 8.22 7.78
CA VAL A 48 2.13 7.56 6.93
C VAL A 48 1.45 7.21 5.62
N LEU A 49 1.96 7.73 4.51
CA LEU A 49 1.60 7.28 3.17
C LEU A 49 2.44 6.05 2.87
N ASN A 50 1.79 4.94 2.60
CA ASN A 50 2.40 3.69 2.18
C ASN A 50 2.20 3.50 0.67
N ILE A 51 3.26 3.11 -0.03
CA ILE A 51 3.27 2.79 -1.45
C ILE A 51 3.91 1.41 -1.61
N ILE A 52 3.21 0.46 -2.22
CA ILE A 52 3.73 -0.86 -2.52
C ILE A 52 3.62 -1.18 -4.01
N ASP A 53 4.51 -2.00 -4.54
CA ASP A 53 4.34 -2.60 -5.85
C ASP A 53 3.53 -3.90 -5.70
N ASP A 54 2.43 -4.00 -6.45
CA ASP A 54 1.54 -5.16 -6.40
C ASP A 54 2.18 -6.42 -7.01
N PHE A 55 3.24 -6.29 -7.81
CA PHE A 55 3.94 -7.41 -8.41
C PHE A 55 4.74 -8.22 -7.36
N ASP A 56 5.64 -7.57 -6.67
CA ASP A 56 6.57 -8.21 -5.73
C ASP A 56 6.29 -7.89 -4.26
N ARG A 57 5.20 -7.17 -3.96
CA ARG A 57 4.81 -6.72 -2.61
C ARG A 57 5.81 -5.76 -1.97
N SER A 58 6.83 -5.30 -2.70
CA SER A 58 7.85 -4.41 -2.14
C SER A 58 7.23 -3.12 -1.61
N ALA A 59 7.71 -2.70 -0.45
CA ALA A 59 7.44 -1.37 0.09
C ALA A 59 8.28 -0.35 -0.70
N VAL A 60 7.66 0.26 -1.70
CA VAL A 60 8.29 1.21 -2.62
C VAL A 60 8.66 2.50 -1.90
N ALA A 61 7.75 3.01 -1.06
CA ALA A 61 8.00 4.17 -0.21
C ALA A 61 7.05 4.23 0.99
N GLN A 62 7.53 4.89 2.06
CA GLN A 62 6.73 5.28 3.21
C GLN A 62 7.05 6.72 3.58
N GLU A 63 6.09 7.64 3.46
CA GLU A 63 6.24 9.05 3.81
C GLU A 63 5.55 9.37 5.14
N VAL A 64 6.32 9.81 6.14
CA VAL A 64 5.81 10.10 7.50
C VAL A 64 5.72 11.60 7.70
N ALA A 65 4.52 12.12 8.02
CA ALA A 65 4.29 13.53 8.30
C ALA A 65 3.06 13.79 9.16
N ILE A 66 2.98 14.99 9.73
CA ILE A 66 1.75 15.46 10.42
C ILE A 66 0.60 15.58 9.43
N SER A 67 0.88 16.07 8.23
CA SER A 67 -0.09 16.22 7.15
C SER A 67 0.55 15.89 5.80
N ILE A 68 -0.21 15.17 4.97
CA ILE A 68 0.22 14.79 3.62
C ILE A 68 -0.88 15.21 2.65
N PRO A 69 -0.99 16.49 2.28
CA PRO A 69 -1.91 16.95 1.25
C PRO A 69 -1.49 16.42 -0.14
N ALA A 70 -2.38 16.49 -1.12
CA ALA A 70 -2.13 15.99 -2.48
C ALA A 70 -0.82 16.50 -3.11
N ALA A 71 -0.43 17.75 -2.86
CA ALA A 71 0.85 18.28 -3.35
C ALA A 71 2.08 17.58 -2.72
N ARG A 72 2.00 17.12 -1.46
CA ARG A 72 3.07 16.33 -0.84
C ARG A 72 3.07 14.89 -1.32
N LEU A 73 1.89 14.30 -1.52
CA LEU A 73 1.74 12.99 -2.16
C LEU A 73 2.42 12.98 -3.53
N ILE A 74 2.16 13.98 -4.39
CA ILE A 74 2.78 14.12 -5.70
C ILE A 74 4.31 14.18 -5.58
N ARG A 75 4.85 15.06 -4.73
CA ARG A 75 6.31 15.15 -4.53
C ARG A 75 6.94 13.85 -4.04
N THR A 76 6.23 13.08 -3.23
CA THR A 76 6.69 11.75 -2.78
C THR A 76 6.75 10.79 -3.96
N LEU A 77 5.71 10.75 -4.78
CA LEU A 77 5.67 9.91 -5.98
C LEU A 77 6.75 10.29 -6.99
N GLU A 78 6.97 11.59 -7.24
CA GLU A 78 8.02 12.07 -8.14
C GLU A 78 9.42 11.59 -7.73
N LYS A 79 9.74 11.68 -6.43
CA LYS A 79 11.02 11.17 -5.88
C LYS A 79 11.17 9.68 -6.10
N VAL A 80 10.11 8.93 -5.88
CA VAL A 80 10.11 7.47 -6.03
C VAL A 80 10.22 7.07 -7.49
N ILE A 81 9.46 7.72 -8.37
CA ILE A 81 9.49 7.48 -9.82
C ILE A 81 10.88 7.70 -10.39
N TRP A 82 11.59 8.72 -9.91
CA TRP A 82 12.98 8.99 -10.32
C TRP A 82 13.94 7.82 -10.03
N THR A 83 13.73 7.08 -8.95
CA THR A 83 14.62 6.00 -8.51
C THR A 83 14.16 4.62 -8.91
N MET A 84 12.84 4.37 -8.92
CA MET A 84 12.26 3.04 -9.08
C MET A 84 11.58 2.83 -10.44
N GLY A 85 11.45 3.90 -11.23
CA GLY A 85 10.64 3.89 -12.44
C GLY A 85 9.18 4.25 -12.18
N LYS A 86 8.45 4.51 -13.27
CA LYS A 86 7.06 4.98 -13.26
C LYS A 86 6.09 3.79 -13.28
N PRO A 87 5.03 3.77 -12.43
CA PRO A 87 3.99 2.75 -12.53
C PRO A 87 3.05 3.04 -13.71
N LYS A 88 2.46 2.00 -14.28
CA LYS A 88 1.38 2.16 -15.27
C LYS A 88 0.07 2.54 -14.60
N ASN A 89 -0.19 1.98 -13.42
CA ASN A 89 -1.42 2.21 -12.66
C ASN A 89 -1.10 2.56 -11.21
N ILE A 90 -1.93 3.42 -10.62
CA ILE A 90 -1.99 3.65 -9.18
C ILE A 90 -3.37 3.24 -8.69
N ARG A 91 -3.42 2.33 -7.71
CA ARG A 91 -4.65 1.92 -7.02
C ARG A 91 -4.72 2.61 -5.68
N CYS A 92 -5.86 3.22 -5.38
CA CYS A 92 -6.11 3.92 -4.13
C CYS A 92 -7.59 3.90 -3.76
N ASP A 93 -7.91 4.26 -2.53
CA ASP A 93 -9.28 4.54 -2.11
C ASP A 93 -9.76 5.93 -2.63
N ASN A 94 -10.98 6.30 -2.21
CA ASN A 94 -11.56 7.61 -2.55
C ASN A 94 -11.23 8.68 -1.49
N GLY A 95 -10.07 8.59 -0.85
CA GLY A 95 -9.60 9.60 0.11
C GLY A 95 -9.47 10.99 -0.52
N PRO A 96 -9.65 12.06 0.26
CA PRO A 96 -9.68 13.44 -0.27
C PRO A 96 -8.38 13.81 -1.00
N GLU A 97 -7.24 13.27 -0.61
CA GLU A 97 -5.95 13.50 -1.25
C GLU A 97 -5.88 12.85 -2.64
N PHE A 98 -6.51 11.67 -2.80
CA PHE A 98 -6.50 10.89 -4.04
C PHE A 98 -7.54 11.36 -5.05
N ILE A 99 -8.68 11.92 -4.58
CA ILE A 99 -9.68 12.53 -5.47
C ILE A 99 -9.40 14.01 -5.77
N ALA A 100 -8.35 14.59 -5.16
CA ALA A 100 -7.97 15.97 -5.40
C ALA A 100 -7.62 16.20 -6.88
N ARG A 101 -8.18 17.26 -7.47
CA ARG A 101 -8.00 17.61 -8.90
C ARG A 101 -6.52 17.67 -9.29
N ILE A 102 -5.68 18.28 -8.47
CA ILE A 102 -4.24 18.39 -8.72
C ILE A 102 -3.55 17.03 -8.86
N PHE A 103 -3.98 16.03 -8.07
CA PHE A 103 -3.43 14.67 -8.15
C PHE A 103 -3.90 13.94 -9.42
N GLN A 104 -5.18 14.06 -9.76
CA GLN A 104 -5.73 13.48 -10.97
C GLN A 104 -5.09 14.07 -12.25
N GLU A 105 -4.92 15.40 -12.30
CA GLU A 105 -4.25 16.09 -13.39
C GLU A 105 -2.78 15.68 -13.51
N TRP A 106 -2.08 15.54 -12.38
CA TRP A 106 -0.71 15.06 -12.35
C TRP A 106 -0.59 13.61 -12.86
N CYS A 107 -1.46 12.70 -12.44
CA CYS A 107 -1.48 11.34 -12.96
C CYS A 107 -1.71 11.31 -14.46
N LYS A 108 -2.67 12.08 -14.95
CA LYS A 108 -2.96 12.21 -16.40
C LYS A 108 -1.76 12.75 -17.19
N ALA A 109 -1.09 13.79 -16.67
CA ALA A 109 0.10 14.37 -17.31
C ALA A 109 1.30 13.42 -17.37
N ASN A 110 1.31 12.41 -16.48
CA ASN A 110 2.35 11.39 -16.41
C ASN A 110 1.92 10.05 -17.03
N ASP A 111 0.78 9.96 -17.73
CA ASP A 111 0.22 8.72 -18.29
C ASP A 111 0.08 7.61 -17.24
N ILE A 112 -0.31 7.96 -16.02
CA ILE A 112 -0.59 7.02 -14.93
C ILE A 112 -2.10 6.85 -14.83
N ASN A 113 -2.58 5.61 -14.98
CA ASN A 113 -3.98 5.30 -14.83
C ASN A 113 -4.38 5.17 -13.36
N LEU A 114 -5.36 5.96 -12.90
CA LEU A 114 -5.91 5.89 -11.56
C LEU A 114 -7.00 4.84 -11.46
N MET A 115 -6.83 3.90 -10.54
CA MET A 115 -7.76 2.81 -10.25
C MET A 115 -8.37 3.01 -8.86
N TYR A 116 -9.54 3.62 -8.80
CA TYR A 116 -10.25 3.79 -7.53
C TYR A 116 -10.94 2.50 -7.11
N ILE A 117 -10.85 2.19 -5.82
CA ILE A 117 -11.56 1.05 -5.22
C ILE A 117 -13.04 1.35 -5.19
N GLN A 118 -13.84 0.38 -5.64
CA GLN A 118 -15.29 0.51 -5.59
C GLN A 118 -15.79 0.43 -4.13
N PRO A 119 -16.74 1.29 -3.72
CA PRO A 119 -17.35 1.20 -2.41
C PRO A 119 -17.92 -0.21 -2.14
N GLY A 120 -17.60 -0.79 -0.99
CA GLY A 120 -18.03 -2.13 -0.61
C GLY A 120 -17.20 -3.30 -1.18
N HIS A 121 -16.10 -3.02 -1.90
CA HIS A 121 -15.17 -4.03 -2.43
C HIS A 121 -13.76 -3.93 -1.81
N PRO A 122 -13.59 -4.16 -0.49
CA PRO A 122 -12.28 -4.04 0.18
C PRO A 122 -11.24 -5.01 -0.38
N THR A 123 -11.66 -6.14 -0.97
CA THR A 123 -10.75 -7.09 -1.60
C THR A 123 -9.93 -6.49 -2.74
N GLN A 124 -10.39 -5.39 -3.34
CA GLN A 124 -9.68 -4.68 -4.40
C GLN A 124 -8.41 -3.95 -3.91
N ASN A 125 -8.21 -3.80 -2.58
CA ASN A 125 -7.01 -3.18 -1.99
C ASN A 125 -6.25 -4.12 -1.03
N SER A 126 -6.50 -5.41 -1.13
CA SER A 126 -6.03 -6.40 -0.15
C SER A 126 -4.51 -6.46 0.03
N TYR A 127 -3.73 -6.08 -0.98
CA TYR A 127 -2.26 -6.07 -0.87
C TYR A 127 -1.77 -4.98 0.08
N ILE A 128 -2.20 -3.72 -0.15
CA ILE A 128 -1.80 -2.61 0.72
C ILE A 128 -2.45 -2.71 2.11
N GLU A 129 -3.68 -3.25 2.22
CA GLU A 129 -4.32 -3.51 3.53
C GLU A 129 -3.51 -4.51 4.37
N ARG A 130 -3.02 -5.59 3.75
CA ARG A 130 -2.15 -6.58 4.40
C ARG A 130 -0.81 -5.96 4.82
N PHE A 131 -0.22 -5.15 3.94
CA PHE A 131 0.99 -4.38 4.23
C PHE A 131 0.77 -3.45 5.42
N ASN A 132 -0.28 -2.64 5.38
CA ASN A 132 -0.65 -1.71 6.46
C ASN A 132 -0.88 -2.42 7.79
N GLY A 133 -1.54 -3.58 7.76
CA GLY A 133 -1.73 -4.42 8.95
C GLY A 133 -0.41 -4.95 9.52
N SER A 134 0.55 -5.32 8.66
CA SER A 134 1.89 -5.76 9.09
C SER A 134 2.71 -4.60 9.66
N TYR A 135 2.70 -3.45 8.99
CA TYR A 135 3.38 -2.24 9.44
C TYR A 135 2.80 -1.75 10.79
N ARG A 136 1.47 -1.73 10.94
CA ARG A 136 0.82 -1.34 12.19
C ARG A 136 1.30 -2.21 13.34
N ARG A 137 1.18 -3.54 13.24
CA ARG A 137 1.59 -4.46 14.31
C ARG A 137 3.08 -4.39 14.65
N ALA A 138 3.93 -4.24 13.64
CA ALA A 138 5.37 -4.31 13.84
C ALA A 138 6.00 -2.95 14.23
N VAL A 139 5.35 -1.85 13.90
CA VAL A 139 5.88 -0.50 14.12
C VAL A 139 4.93 0.34 14.97
N LEU A 140 3.72 0.63 14.50
CA LEU A 140 2.86 1.61 15.16
C LEU A 140 2.38 1.13 16.53
N ASP A 141 1.98 -0.14 16.65
CA ASP A 141 1.49 -0.72 17.91
C ASP A 141 2.64 -1.20 18.83
N ALA A 142 3.87 -1.33 18.29
CA ALA A 142 5.02 -1.86 19.02
C ALA A 142 5.87 -0.78 19.71
N TYR A 143 5.76 0.47 19.30
CA TYR A 143 6.60 1.56 19.80
C TYR A 143 5.78 2.77 20.26
N LEU A 144 6.29 3.47 21.29
CA LEU A 144 5.84 4.80 21.66
C LEU A 144 6.78 5.84 21.05
N PHE A 145 6.23 6.74 20.23
CA PHE A 145 7.01 7.73 19.51
C PHE A 145 6.96 9.09 20.18
N ARG A 146 8.08 9.70 20.47
CA ARG A 146 8.17 11.06 21.00
C ARG A 146 8.20 12.11 19.89
N THR A 147 8.88 11.80 18.80
CA THR A 147 9.07 12.70 17.65
C THR A 147 8.72 12.02 16.33
N LEU A 148 8.48 12.84 15.28
CA LEU A 148 8.33 12.30 13.93
C LEU A 148 9.61 11.65 13.41
N ASP A 149 10.77 12.07 13.90
CA ASP A 149 12.04 11.50 13.46
C ASP A 149 12.24 10.08 14.02
N ASP A 150 11.72 9.80 15.22
CA ASP A 150 11.66 8.43 15.75
C ASP A 150 10.82 7.55 14.83
N VAL A 151 9.62 8.03 14.45
CA VAL A 151 8.76 7.30 13.51
C VAL A 151 9.49 7.03 12.20
N ARG A 152 10.10 8.06 11.61
CA ARG A 152 10.82 7.94 10.32
C ARG A 152 11.97 6.94 10.39
N LYS A 153 12.77 6.99 11.47
CA LYS A 153 13.89 6.09 11.66
C LYS A 153 13.43 4.63 11.74
N ILE A 154 12.50 4.33 12.64
CA ILE A 154 11.98 2.96 12.82
C ILE A 154 11.25 2.49 11.55
N THR A 155 10.47 3.35 10.90
CA THR A 155 9.82 3.02 9.61
C THR A 155 10.84 2.66 8.54
N LYS A 156 11.95 3.40 8.43
CA LYS A 156 13.00 3.12 7.44
C LYS A 156 13.71 1.78 7.71
N GLU A 157 14.02 1.49 8.96
CA GLU A 157 14.63 0.23 9.36
C GLU A 157 13.69 -0.96 9.07
N TRP A 158 12.42 -0.84 9.45
CA TRP A 158 11.41 -1.84 9.18
C TRP A 158 11.16 -2.03 7.67
N ASN A 159 11.10 -0.95 6.87
CA ASN A 159 10.93 -1.03 5.42
C ASN A 159 12.06 -1.83 4.77
N ARG A 160 13.30 -1.60 5.20
CA ARG A 160 14.46 -2.36 4.70
C ARG A 160 14.32 -3.84 5.04
N ASP A 161 14.02 -4.18 6.30
CA ASP A 161 13.84 -5.55 6.74
C ASP A 161 12.68 -6.24 6.01
N TYR A 162 11.56 -5.53 5.85
CA TYR A 162 10.40 -6.00 5.10
C TYR A 162 10.75 -6.38 3.66
N ASN A 163 11.52 -5.55 2.97
CA ASN A 163 11.89 -5.77 1.57
C ASN A 163 12.99 -6.81 1.40
N GLU A 164 13.97 -6.86 2.33
CA GLU A 164 15.16 -7.68 2.17
C GLU A 164 15.03 -9.07 2.77
N ASN A 165 14.33 -9.18 3.92
CA ASN A 165 14.39 -10.39 4.73
C ASN A 165 13.04 -11.06 4.99
N ARG A 166 11.94 -10.32 4.92
CA ARG A 166 10.64 -10.87 5.32
C ARG A 166 10.07 -11.80 4.25
N PRO A 167 9.85 -13.11 4.56
CA PRO A 167 9.24 -14.04 3.62
C PRO A 167 7.75 -13.75 3.44
N HIS A 168 7.24 -14.02 2.24
CA HIS A 168 5.84 -13.87 1.86
C HIS A 168 5.32 -15.16 1.22
N ASP A 169 4.30 -15.79 1.83
CA ASP A 169 3.65 -16.99 1.28
C ASP A 169 3.19 -16.78 -0.17
N SER A 170 2.67 -15.58 -0.50
CA SER A 170 2.21 -15.25 -1.85
C SER A 170 3.34 -15.10 -2.88
N LEU A 171 4.58 -15.08 -2.43
CA LEU A 171 5.79 -15.03 -3.26
C LEU A 171 6.60 -16.34 -3.18
N GLY A 172 6.00 -17.42 -2.65
CA GLY A 172 6.68 -18.71 -2.45
C GLY A 172 7.75 -18.62 -1.37
N ASP A 173 7.42 -18.00 -0.25
CA ASP A 173 8.27 -17.78 0.93
C ASP A 173 9.54 -16.95 0.66
N MET A 174 9.58 -16.24 -0.47
CA MET A 174 10.65 -15.29 -0.79
C MET A 174 10.35 -13.90 -0.21
N SER A 175 11.41 -13.15 0.10
CA SER A 175 11.29 -11.70 0.34
C SER A 175 10.98 -10.96 -0.99
N PRO A 176 10.42 -9.74 -0.93
CA PRO A 176 10.21 -8.92 -2.12
C PRO A 176 11.46 -8.78 -2.99
N ARG A 177 12.63 -8.59 -2.36
CA ARG A 177 13.91 -8.47 -3.06
C ARG A 177 14.30 -9.76 -3.78
N GLU A 178 14.22 -10.92 -3.11
CA GLU A 178 14.55 -12.21 -3.70
C GLU A 178 13.64 -12.53 -4.89
N TYR A 179 12.32 -12.28 -4.72
CA TYR A 179 11.35 -12.49 -5.79
C TYR A 179 11.66 -11.63 -7.02
N LYS A 180 11.99 -10.35 -6.80
CA LYS A 180 12.37 -9.43 -7.88
C LYS A 180 13.65 -9.85 -8.61
N LEU A 181 14.67 -10.29 -7.86
CA LEU A 181 15.93 -10.78 -8.44
C LEU A 181 15.69 -12.01 -9.31
N LYS A 182 14.95 -12.99 -8.81
CA LYS A 182 14.57 -14.20 -9.57
C LYS A 182 13.81 -13.86 -10.86
N TYR A 183 12.94 -12.86 -10.83
CA TYR A 183 12.24 -12.39 -12.03
C TYR A 183 13.22 -11.81 -13.06
N ILE A 184 14.19 -11.00 -12.63
CA ILE A 184 15.21 -10.41 -13.51
C ILE A 184 16.10 -11.50 -14.13
N GLU A 185 16.54 -12.48 -13.35
CA GLU A 185 17.33 -13.62 -13.81
C GLU A 185 16.57 -14.42 -14.88
N ASN A 186 15.31 -14.71 -14.68
CA ASN A 186 14.48 -15.39 -15.66
C ASN A 186 14.41 -14.61 -16.99
N LEU A 187 14.21 -13.26 -16.92
CA LEU A 187 14.18 -12.43 -18.13
C LEU A 187 15.51 -12.50 -18.91
N SER A 188 16.64 -12.48 -18.21
CA SER A 188 17.97 -12.55 -18.84
C SER A 188 18.23 -13.90 -19.54
N THR A 189 17.70 -14.97 -18.97
CA THR A 189 17.81 -16.32 -19.55
C THR A 189 17.01 -16.46 -20.86
N PHE A 190 15.85 -15.80 -20.96
CA PHE A 190 15.05 -15.79 -22.20
C PHE A 190 15.57 -14.83 -23.26
N ALA A 191 16.41 -13.85 -22.90
CA ALA A 191 16.96 -12.85 -23.82
C ALA A 191 18.29 -13.24 -24.45
N SER A 192 18.90 -14.40 -24.10
CA SER A 192 20.13 -14.89 -24.71
C SER A 192 19.79 -15.67 -26.00
N PRO A 193 20.08 -15.14 -27.21
CA PRO A 193 19.94 -15.90 -28.44
C PRO A 193 20.99 -17.01 -28.46
N ILE A 194 20.57 -18.17 -28.91
CA ILE A 194 21.42 -19.32 -29.28
C ILE A 194 22.29 -18.96 -30.47
#